data_50a9a5efee1c214378c7712d9a72509d
#
_entry.id   50a9a5efee1c214378c7712d9a72509d
#
_cell.length_a   1.000
_cell.length_b   1.000
_cell.length_c   1.000
_cell.angle_alpha   90.00
_cell.angle_beta   90.00
_cell.angle_gamma   90.00
#
_symmetry.space_group_name_H-M   'P 1'
#
loop_
_entity.id
_entity.type
_entity.pdbx_description
1 polymer ?
#
loop_
_entity_poly.entity_id
_entity_poly.type
_entity_poly.pdbx_seq_one_letter_code
_entity_poly.pdbx_strand_id
1 'polypeptide(L)'
;MKKHLLLLFSGIFLIVASCNKADSNLELQDELVLKKGTVVQNFTAHLSGDQEVSVNSSLAQGQAIFQLSKDGTKLSYKLIVANLENLMAAHIHLAPAGTNGGVVVWLYPSGFPGVLIPGTTNGILAQGVITNANLVGALAGQTLADLIAHLNNGNAYVNVHTTLYPGGEIRGQIK
;
A
#
# COMPACT_ATOMS: atom_id res chain seq x y z
N MET A 1 32.45 -83.28 -41.93
CA MET A 1 32.53 -81.97 -42.63
C MET A 1 31.22 -81.30 -42.50
N LYS A 2 31.10 -80.36 -41.52
CA LYS A 2 29.86 -79.62 -41.21
C LYS A 2 30.13 -78.10 -41.38
N LYS A 3 29.39 -77.48 -42.34
CA LYS A 3 29.45 -76.04 -42.61
C LYS A 3 28.58 -75.31 -41.61
N HIS A 4 29.14 -74.39 -40.92
CA HIS A 4 28.37 -73.50 -40.03
C HIS A 4 28.08 -72.17 -40.77
N LEU A 5 26.80 -71.88 -40.89
CA LEU A 5 26.23 -70.65 -41.46
C LEU A 5 26.16 -69.61 -40.39
N LEU A 6 26.84 -68.49 -40.54
CA LEU A 6 26.85 -67.37 -39.62
C LEU A 6 25.74 -66.37 -40.04
N LEU A 7 24.70 -66.21 -39.24
CA LEU A 7 23.65 -65.25 -39.44
C LEU A 7 24.04 -63.94 -38.70
N LEU A 8 24.23 -62.87 -39.51
CA LEU A 8 24.41 -61.51 -39.01
C LEU A 8 23.03 -60.92 -38.72
N PHE A 9 22.77 -60.64 -37.41
CA PHE A 9 21.62 -59.83 -36.98
C PHE A 9 22.04 -58.36 -36.94
N SER A 10 21.50 -57.57 -37.89
CA SER A 10 21.58 -56.11 -37.86
C SER A 10 20.53 -55.57 -36.94
N GLY A 11 20.96 -55.12 -35.74
CA GLY A 11 20.10 -54.44 -34.78
C GLY A 11 19.96 -52.98 -35.11
N ILE A 12 18.77 -52.56 -35.58
CA ILE A 12 18.41 -51.17 -35.71
C ILE A 12 18.12 -50.62 -34.33
N PHE A 13 18.97 -49.68 -33.87
CA PHE A 13 18.77 -48.96 -32.61
C PHE A 13 17.90 -47.76 -32.89
N LEU A 14 16.60 -47.84 -32.54
CA LEU A 14 15.70 -46.65 -32.55
C LEU A 14 16.04 -45.77 -31.36
N ILE A 15 16.63 -44.61 -31.60
CA ILE A 15 16.76 -43.54 -30.59
C ILE A 15 15.42 -42.84 -30.54
N VAL A 16 14.62 -43.10 -29.52
CA VAL A 16 13.46 -42.29 -29.13
C VAL A 16 13.97 -41.03 -28.44
N ALA A 17 13.96 -39.89 -29.15
CA ALA A 17 14.17 -38.60 -28.55
C ALA A 17 12.93 -38.28 -27.65
N SER A 18 13.05 -38.48 -26.36
CA SER A 18 12.08 -38.00 -25.40
C SER A 18 12.25 -36.49 -25.23
N CYS A 19 11.38 -35.72 -25.88
CA CYS A 19 11.23 -34.29 -25.57
C CYS A 19 10.64 -34.14 -24.15
N ASN A 20 11.45 -33.82 -23.19
CA ASN A 20 11.00 -33.40 -21.87
C ASN A 20 10.31 -32.01 -22.00
N LYS A 21 8.99 -32.01 -21.90
CA LYS A 21 8.15 -30.80 -21.79
C LYS A 21 8.18 -30.15 -20.40
N ALA A 22 9.23 -30.41 -19.59
CA ALA A 22 9.27 -29.97 -18.19
C ALA A 22 9.84 -28.55 -17.96
N ASP A 23 10.56 -27.98 -18.94
CA ASP A 23 11.31 -26.73 -18.70
C ASP A 23 10.54 -25.44 -19.02
N SER A 24 9.46 -25.51 -19.80
CA SER A 24 8.69 -24.30 -20.19
C SER A 24 7.87 -23.69 -19.06
N ASN A 25 7.50 -24.48 -18.05
CA ASN A 25 6.73 -23.98 -16.90
C ASN A 25 7.61 -23.31 -15.82
N LEU A 26 8.89 -23.70 -15.73
CA LEU A 26 9.82 -23.08 -14.78
C LEU A 26 10.23 -21.67 -15.27
N GLU A 27 10.55 -21.53 -16.57
CA GLU A 27 10.90 -20.21 -17.13
C GLU A 27 9.73 -19.23 -17.11
N LEU A 28 8.49 -19.70 -17.35
CA LEU A 28 7.29 -18.86 -17.24
C LEU A 28 6.98 -18.44 -15.79
N GLN A 29 7.29 -19.28 -14.80
CA GLN A 29 7.12 -18.93 -13.41
C GLN A 29 8.18 -17.94 -12.93
N ASP A 30 9.43 -18.08 -13.36
CA ASP A 30 10.50 -17.13 -13.05
C ASP A 30 10.26 -15.77 -13.73
N GLU A 31 9.77 -15.73 -14.98
CA GLU A 31 9.42 -14.49 -15.66
C GLU A 31 8.21 -13.79 -15.02
N LEU A 32 7.23 -14.56 -14.51
CA LEU A 32 6.09 -14.03 -13.74
C LEU A 32 6.51 -13.50 -12.35
N VAL A 33 7.47 -14.12 -11.69
CA VAL A 33 8.03 -13.66 -10.42
C VAL A 33 8.88 -12.41 -10.63
N LEU A 34 9.67 -12.32 -11.71
CA LEU A 34 10.43 -11.10 -12.04
C LEU A 34 9.51 -9.93 -12.43
N LYS A 35 8.39 -10.17 -13.13
CA LYS A 35 7.41 -9.13 -13.45
C LYS A 35 6.57 -8.67 -12.25
N LYS A 36 6.47 -9.46 -11.18
CA LYS A 36 5.81 -9.09 -9.93
C LYS A 36 6.62 -8.09 -9.09
N GLY A 37 7.87 -7.81 -9.46
CA GLY A 37 8.84 -7.02 -8.68
C GLY A 37 8.88 -5.53 -8.93
N THR A 38 7.98 -4.90 -9.70
CA THR A 38 8.11 -3.45 -10.00
C THR A 38 6.78 -2.73 -10.22
N VAL A 39 5.77 -3.02 -9.45
CA VAL A 39 4.57 -2.18 -9.47
C VAL A 39 4.81 -0.99 -8.55
N VAL A 40 5.06 0.19 -9.12
CA VAL A 40 4.94 1.45 -8.38
C VAL A 40 3.47 1.58 -7.99
N GLN A 41 3.16 1.34 -6.73
CA GLN A 41 1.80 1.42 -6.23
C GLN A 41 1.58 2.83 -5.67
N ASN A 42 0.57 3.51 -6.19
CA ASN A 42 0.16 4.83 -5.73
C ASN A 42 -1.22 4.71 -5.09
N PHE A 43 -1.45 5.52 -4.04
CA PHE A 43 -2.75 5.63 -3.40
C PHE A 43 -3.10 7.11 -3.26
N THR A 44 -4.39 7.39 -3.20
CA THR A 44 -4.91 8.75 -2.97
C THR A 44 -6.08 8.72 -1.99
N ALA A 45 -6.32 9.85 -1.33
CA ALA A 45 -7.54 10.08 -0.57
C ALA A 45 -7.98 11.53 -0.79
N HIS A 46 -9.26 11.73 -1.15
CA HIS A 46 -9.90 13.04 -1.12
C HIS A 46 -10.64 13.18 0.22
N LEU A 47 -10.34 14.25 0.95
CA LEU A 47 -10.87 14.48 2.28
C LEU A 47 -11.93 15.59 2.26
N SER A 48 -13.04 15.33 2.95
CA SER A 48 -14.17 16.28 3.12
C SER A 48 -14.93 15.95 4.40
N GLY A 49 -15.72 16.92 4.88
CA GLY A 49 -16.48 16.77 6.14
C GLY A 49 -17.64 15.79 6.03
N ASP A 50 -18.19 15.58 4.83
CA ASP A 50 -19.27 14.62 4.57
C ASP A 50 -18.83 13.15 4.59
N GLN A 51 -17.53 12.89 4.57
CA GLN A 51 -16.97 11.53 4.72
C GLN A 51 -16.65 11.17 6.18
N GLU A 52 -16.72 12.10 7.14
CA GLU A 52 -16.56 11.79 8.55
C GLU A 52 -17.73 10.93 9.08
N VAL A 53 -17.46 10.11 10.12
CA VAL A 53 -18.51 9.24 10.71
C VAL A 53 -19.54 10.05 11.48
N SER A 54 -19.16 11.18 12.05
CA SER A 54 -20.08 12.25 12.42
C SER A 54 -20.00 13.29 11.31
N VAL A 55 -20.76 13.07 10.23
CA VAL A 55 -20.83 13.99 9.09
C VAL A 55 -20.98 15.42 9.58
N ASN A 56 -20.19 16.34 9.01
CA ASN A 56 -20.23 17.75 9.35
C ASN A 56 -20.34 18.61 8.07
N SER A 57 -20.69 19.89 8.23
CA SER A 57 -20.89 20.84 7.15
C SER A 57 -19.65 21.69 6.83
N SER A 58 -18.46 21.26 7.26
CA SER A 58 -17.22 21.98 6.95
C SER A 58 -17.03 22.10 5.44
N LEU A 59 -16.58 23.27 4.99
CA LEU A 59 -16.17 23.52 3.62
C LEU A 59 -14.67 23.25 3.41
N ALA A 60 -13.98 22.78 4.44
CA ALA A 60 -12.60 22.35 4.33
C ALA A 60 -12.46 21.14 3.40
N GLN A 61 -11.36 21.09 2.69
CA GLN A 61 -11.04 20.01 1.74
C GLN A 61 -9.61 19.54 1.95
N GLY A 62 -9.33 18.31 1.56
CA GLY A 62 -7.97 17.80 1.57
C GLY A 62 -7.72 16.76 0.49
N GLN A 63 -6.44 16.57 0.18
CA GLN A 63 -5.96 15.49 -0.67
C GLN A 63 -4.69 14.91 -0.09
N ALA A 64 -4.69 13.61 0.13
CA ALA A 64 -3.50 12.85 0.44
C ALA A 64 -3.07 12.03 -0.79
N ILE A 65 -1.78 12.02 -1.05
CA ILE A 65 -1.14 11.27 -2.15
C ILE A 65 -0.05 10.42 -1.53
N PHE A 66 -0.01 9.14 -1.89
CA PHE A 66 0.97 8.18 -1.40
C PHE A 66 1.63 7.47 -2.57
N GLN A 67 2.94 7.21 -2.45
CA GLN A 67 3.72 6.49 -3.44
C GLN A 67 4.63 5.47 -2.77
N LEU A 68 4.39 4.19 -3.07
CA LEU A 68 5.23 3.09 -2.59
C LEU A 68 6.52 3.03 -3.41
N SER A 69 7.66 2.92 -2.73
CA SER A 69 8.96 2.66 -3.38
C SER A 69 8.98 1.30 -4.07
N LYS A 70 9.80 1.16 -5.10
CA LYS A 70 9.90 -0.09 -5.88
C LYS A 70 10.29 -1.31 -5.06
N ASP A 71 11.07 -1.11 -4.01
CA ASP A 71 11.50 -2.15 -3.08
C ASP A 71 10.48 -2.44 -1.95
N GLY A 72 9.34 -1.70 -1.92
CA GLY A 72 8.29 -1.86 -0.93
C GLY A 72 8.65 -1.41 0.48
N THR A 73 9.80 -0.74 0.69
CA THR A 73 10.30 -0.40 2.03
C THR A 73 9.91 0.99 2.51
N LYS A 74 9.43 1.86 1.62
CA LYS A 74 9.10 3.26 1.89
C LYS A 74 7.79 3.66 1.21
N LEU A 75 6.92 4.34 1.96
CA LEU A 75 5.70 4.95 1.43
C LEU A 75 5.83 6.48 1.58
N SER A 76 6.19 7.17 0.49
CA SER A 76 6.21 8.63 0.47
C SER A 76 4.80 9.17 0.51
N TYR A 77 4.58 10.27 1.24
CA TYR A 77 3.26 10.91 1.29
C TYR A 77 3.34 12.43 1.17
N LYS A 78 2.24 13.00 0.70
CA LYS A 78 1.95 14.44 0.72
C LYS A 78 0.48 14.64 1.07
N LEU A 79 0.22 15.48 2.09
CA LEU A 79 -1.12 15.89 2.51
C LEU A 79 -1.28 17.37 2.22
N ILE A 80 -2.26 17.71 1.39
CA ILE A 80 -2.62 19.06 0.98
C ILE A 80 -3.99 19.35 1.56
N VAL A 81 -4.19 20.54 2.11
CA VAL A 81 -5.45 20.96 2.73
C VAL A 81 -5.86 22.36 2.29
N ALA A 82 -7.13 22.67 2.43
CA ALA A 82 -7.69 23.99 2.19
C ALA A 82 -8.81 24.29 3.19
N ASN A 83 -8.88 25.57 3.63
CA ASN A 83 -9.91 26.12 4.53
C ASN A 83 -9.99 25.43 5.90
N LEU A 84 -8.88 24.93 6.45
CA LEU A 84 -8.84 24.38 7.81
C LEU A 84 -8.48 25.47 8.81
N GLU A 85 -9.32 25.64 9.83
CA GLU A 85 -9.10 26.61 10.90
C GLU A 85 -8.55 25.92 12.16
N ASN A 86 -7.47 26.50 12.74
CA ASN A 86 -6.90 26.03 13.99
C ASN A 86 -6.62 24.53 14.01
N LEU A 87 -5.86 24.08 13.03
CA LEU A 87 -5.51 22.68 12.82
C LEU A 87 -4.70 22.11 13.99
N MET A 88 -4.98 20.89 14.40
CA MET A 88 -4.35 20.22 15.54
C MET A 88 -3.51 19.00 15.16
N ALA A 89 -4.02 18.15 14.26
CA ALA A 89 -3.37 16.89 13.92
C ALA A 89 -3.91 16.29 12.60
N ALA A 90 -3.14 15.39 12.01
CA ALA A 90 -3.57 14.55 10.88
C ALA A 90 -2.98 13.16 11.00
N HIS A 91 -3.77 12.13 10.70
CA HIS A 91 -3.39 10.72 10.89
C HIS A 91 -3.84 9.83 9.73
N ILE A 92 -3.23 8.62 9.67
CA ILE A 92 -3.84 7.46 9.03
C ILE A 92 -4.45 6.60 10.13
N HIS A 93 -5.69 6.15 9.91
CA HIS A 93 -6.43 5.24 10.76
C HIS A 93 -6.78 3.95 10.03
N LEU A 94 -7.04 2.86 10.77
CA LEU A 94 -7.53 1.60 10.20
C LEU A 94 -9.01 1.42 10.45
N ALA A 95 -9.82 1.62 9.42
CA ALA A 95 -11.22 1.17 9.35
C ALA A 95 -11.73 1.27 7.91
N PRO A 96 -12.78 0.52 7.53
CA PRO A 96 -13.51 0.73 6.29
C PRO A 96 -14.28 2.07 6.31
N ALA A 97 -14.76 2.50 5.15
CA ALA A 97 -15.60 3.69 5.03
C ALA A 97 -16.81 3.61 5.96
N GLY A 98 -17.17 4.74 6.58
CA GLY A 98 -18.32 4.81 7.50
C GLY A 98 -18.06 4.23 8.90
N THR A 99 -16.82 3.89 9.25
CA THR A 99 -16.46 3.36 10.57
C THR A 99 -15.22 4.07 11.10
N ASN A 100 -15.19 4.40 12.39
CA ASN A 100 -13.99 4.95 13.04
C ASN A 100 -13.04 3.86 13.49
N GLY A 101 -11.74 4.11 13.33
CA GLY A 101 -10.67 3.21 13.74
C GLY A 101 -9.56 3.91 14.50
N GLY A 102 -8.60 3.14 15.00
CA GLY A 102 -7.44 3.66 15.73
C GLY A 102 -6.37 4.26 14.81
N VAL A 103 -5.59 5.19 15.33
CA VAL A 103 -4.42 5.78 14.66
C VAL A 103 -3.36 4.72 14.44
N VAL A 104 -2.81 4.67 13.22
CA VAL A 104 -1.69 3.79 12.87
C VAL A 104 -0.48 4.52 12.29
N VAL A 105 -0.65 5.76 11.81
CA VAL A 105 0.46 6.63 11.38
C VAL A 105 0.11 8.08 11.70
N TRP A 106 1.06 8.80 12.29
CA TRP A 106 1.01 10.25 12.44
C TRP A 106 1.54 10.93 11.17
N LEU A 107 0.72 11.81 10.58
CA LEU A 107 1.12 12.64 9.42
C LEU A 107 1.49 14.05 9.85
N TYR A 108 0.74 14.61 10.80
CA TYR A 108 1.02 15.91 11.44
C TYR A 108 0.49 15.93 12.87
N PRO A 109 1.29 16.39 13.87
CA PRO A 109 2.75 16.40 13.78
C PRO A 109 3.29 14.97 13.60
N SER A 110 4.59 14.78 13.60
CA SER A 110 5.19 13.44 13.42
C SER A 110 4.98 12.48 14.62
N GLY A 111 4.21 12.88 15.64
CA GLY A 111 3.91 12.09 16.82
C GLY A 111 3.04 12.87 17.83
N PHE A 112 2.56 12.16 18.87
CA PHE A 112 1.79 12.75 19.95
C PHE A 112 2.65 13.68 20.82
N PRO A 113 2.08 14.79 21.39
CA PRO A 113 0.71 15.29 21.23
C PRO A 113 0.51 16.08 19.92
N GLY A 114 -0.76 16.37 19.56
CA GLY A 114 -1.09 17.29 18.48
C GLY A 114 -0.50 18.68 18.70
N VAL A 115 -0.19 19.41 17.63
CA VAL A 115 0.41 20.75 17.67
C VAL A 115 -0.48 21.72 16.90
N LEU A 116 -1.00 22.74 17.61
CA LEU A 116 -1.88 23.74 17.02
C LEU A 116 -1.16 24.58 15.95
N ILE A 117 -1.74 24.66 14.77
CA ILE A 117 -1.47 25.70 13.77
C ILE A 117 -2.65 26.70 13.85
N PRO A 118 -2.45 27.89 14.41
CA PRO A 118 -3.53 28.85 14.55
C PRO A 118 -3.92 29.51 13.22
N GLY A 119 -5.20 29.87 13.09
CA GLY A 119 -5.77 30.50 11.89
C GLY A 119 -5.99 29.53 10.74
N THR A 120 -6.23 30.07 9.54
CA THR A 120 -6.56 29.30 8.34
C THR A 120 -5.35 28.65 7.71
N THR A 121 -5.40 27.33 7.53
CA THR A 121 -4.34 26.55 6.85
C THR A 121 -4.77 26.21 5.44
N ASN A 122 -3.90 26.52 4.46
CA ASN A 122 -4.04 26.18 3.05
C ASN A 122 -2.69 25.71 2.47
N GLY A 123 -2.71 24.73 1.57
CA GLY A 123 -1.52 24.22 0.89
C GLY A 123 -1.01 22.92 1.51
N ILE A 124 0.29 22.65 1.38
CA ILE A 124 0.91 21.44 1.89
C ILE A 124 0.96 21.51 3.42
N LEU A 125 0.16 20.65 4.09
CA LEU A 125 0.20 20.53 5.54
C LEU A 125 1.39 19.68 6.00
N ALA A 126 1.59 18.54 5.36
CA ALA A 126 2.65 17.61 5.72
C ALA A 126 3.12 16.81 4.50
N GLN A 127 4.38 16.43 4.51
CA GLN A 127 4.97 15.48 3.56
C GLN A 127 6.11 14.74 4.23
N GLY A 128 6.34 13.49 3.81
CA GLY A 128 7.38 12.67 4.40
C GLY A 128 7.43 11.27 3.84
N VAL A 129 8.07 10.39 4.60
CA VAL A 129 8.21 8.96 4.26
C VAL A 129 7.78 8.14 5.47
N ILE A 130 6.88 7.19 5.22
CA ILE A 130 6.45 6.19 6.19
C ILE A 130 7.26 4.92 5.97
N THR A 131 7.77 4.36 7.06
CA THR A 131 8.48 3.08 7.13
C THR A 131 7.89 2.25 8.28
N ASN A 132 8.40 1.05 8.54
CA ASN A 132 7.99 0.25 9.71
C ASN A 132 8.09 1.03 11.03
N ALA A 133 9.10 1.90 11.16
CA ALA A 133 9.34 2.67 12.39
C ALA A 133 8.27 3.73 12.69
N ASN A 134 7.44 4.09 11.72
CA ASN A 134 6.37 5.08 11.89
C ASN A 134 5.02 4.45 12.24
N LEU A 135 4.94 3.12 12.27
CA LEU A 135 3.71 2.39 12.55
C LEU A 135 3.43 2.37 14.05
N VAL A 136 2.20 2.75 14.43
CA VAL A 136 1.74 2.82 15.82
C VAL A 136 0.39 2.11 15.99
N GLY A 137 -0.13 2.10 17.22
CA GLY A 137 -1.43 1.51 17.52
C GLY A 137 -1.52 0.04 17.12
N ALA A 138 -2.54 -0.32 16.36
CA ALA A 138 -2.76 -1.71 15.91
C ALA A 138 -1.64 -2.23 14.97
N LEU A 139 -0.85 -1.34 14.36
CA LEU A 139 0.28 -1.71 13.50
C LEU A 139 1.64 -1.57 14.20
N ALA A 140 1.69 -1.27 15.49
CA ALA A 140 2.95 -1.18 16.24
C ALA A 140 3.72 -2.51 16.15
N GLY A 141 4.97 -2.44 15.69
CA GLY A 141 5.82 -3.63 15.50
C GLY A 141 5.52 -4.47 14.25
N GLN A 142 4.52 -4.09 13.45
CA GLN A 142 4.21 -4.68 12.16
C GLN A 142 5.09 -4.07 11.04
N THR A 143 4.92 -4.54 9.82
CA THR A 143 5.68 -4.10 8.65
C THR A 143 4.90 -3.10 7.80
N LEU A 144 5.59 -2.34 6.94
CA LEU A 144 4.94 -1.49 5.95
C LEU A 144 4.04 -2.30 5.00
N ALA A 145 4.40 -3.56 4.70
CA ALA A 145 3.58 -4.44 3.88
C ALA A 145 2.20 -4.70 4.49
N ASP A 146 2.09 -4.77 5.83
CA ASP A 146 0.80 -4.92 6.53
C ASP A 146 -0.05 -3.66 6.35
N LEU A 147 0.53 -2.46 6.48
CA LEU A 147 -0.18 -1.21 6.16
C LEU A 147 -0.64 -1.21 4.69
N ILE A 148 0.23 -1.56 3.73
CA ILE A 148 -0.11 -1.62 2.31
C ILE A 148 -1.26 -2.60 2.04
N ALA A 149 -1.31 -3.74 2.73
CA ALA A 149 -2.43 -4.67 2.63
C ALA A 149 -3.76 -4.03 3.07
N HIS A 150 -3.77 -3.22 4.15
CA HIS A 150 -4.95 -2.46 4.56
C HIS A 150 -5.35 -1.39 3.53
N LEU A 151 -4.38 -0.67 2.94
CA LEU A 151 -4.64 0.31 1.88
C LEU A 151 -5.31 -0.36 0.67
N ASN A 152 -4.77 -1.48 0.20
CA ASN A 152 -5.30 -2.25 -0.94
C ASN A 152 -6.72 -2.77 -0.70
N ASN A 153 -7.08 -3.05 0.54
CA ASN A 153 -8.40 -3.55 0.92
C ASN A 153 -9.41 -2.42 1.24
N GLY A 154 -9.02 -1.14 1.09
CA GLY A 154 -9.87 0.00 1.44
C GLY A 154 -10.17 0.11 2.94
N ASN A 155 -9.32 -0.44 3.80
CA ASN A 155 -9.46 -0.46 5.25
C ASN A 155 -8.60 0.59 5.96
N ALA A 156 -8.28 1.69 5.29
CA ALA A 156 -7.55 2.80 5.89
C ALA A 156 -8.06 4.14 5.37
N TYR A 157 -8.00 5.15 6.22
CA TYR A 157 -8.39 6.51 5.87
C TYR A 157 -7.44 7.53 6.48
N VAL A 158 -7.38 8.70 5.84
CA VAL A 158 -6.77 9.91 6.42
C VAL A 158 -7.85 10.75 7.02
N ASN A 159 -7.60 11.34 8.20
CA ASN A 159 -8.38 12.47 8.67
C ASN A 159 -7.50 13.59 9.23
N VAL A 160 -8.11 14.76 9.35
CA VAL A 160 -7.49 15.99 9.88
C VAL A 160 -8.37 16.53 10.96
N HIS A 161 -7.77 16.87 12.10
CA HIS A 161 -8.42 17.37 13.30
C HIS A 161 -8.15 18.85 13.49
N THR A 162 -9.17 19.57 13.95
CA THR A 162 -9.07 20.98 14.34
C THR A 162 -9.61 21.19 15.74
N THR A 163 -9.45 22.38 16.28
CA THR A 163 -10.02 22.71 17.61
C THR A 163 -11.54 22.62 17.63
N LEU A 164 -12.21 22.92 16.50
CA LEU A 164 -13.67 22.84 16.37
C LEU A 164 -14.14 21.38 16.19
N TYR A 165 -13.36 20.58 15.51
CA TYR A 165 -13.66 19.16 15.23
C TYR A 165 -12.54 18.26 15.76
N PRO A 166 -12.44 18.07 17.09
CA PRO A 166 -11.36 17.27 17.70
C PRO A 166 -11.46 15.78 17.34
N GLY A 167 -12.61 15.28 16.89
CA GLY A 167 -12.80 13.92 16.39
C GLY A 167 -12.43 13.74 14.90
N GLY A 168 -12.25 14.84 14.16
CA GLY A 168 -11.98 14.90 12.72
C GLY A 168 -12.87 15.90 12.02
N GLU A 169 -12.31 16.82 11.25
CA GLU A 169 -13.04 17.81 10.44
C GLU A 169 -13.23 17.30 9.02
N ILE A 170 -12.19 16.75 8.43
CA ILE A 170 -12.23 16.17 7.08
C ILE A 170 -11.59 14.78 7.07
N ARG A 171 -12.21 13.88 6.34
CA ARG A 171 -11.80 12.49 6.18
C ARG A 171 -11.83 12.06 4.72
N GLY A 172 -10.94 11.15 4.33
CA GLY A 172 -10.96 10.49 3.03
C GLY A 172 -10.44 9.06 3.09
N GLN A 173 -11.19 8.13 2.52
CA GLN A 173 -10.75 6.73 2.40
C GLN A 173 -9.60 6.65 1.41
N ILE A 174 -8.54 5.91 1.76
CA ILE A 174 -7.37 5.71 0.89
C ILE A 174 -7.72 4.63 -0.15
N LYS A 175 -7.46 4.93 -1.43
CA LYS A 175 -7.75 4.06 -2.59
C LYS A 175 -6.57 4.01 -3.53
#